data_065e92c5d1cf9eeb0382192a36bdfbe4
#
_entry.id   065e92c5d1cf9eeb0382192a36bdfbe4
#
_cell.length_a   1.000
_cell.length_b   1.000
_cell.length_c   1.000
_cell.angle_alpha   90.00
_cell.angle_beta   90.00
_cell.angle_gamma   90.00
#
_symmetry.space_group_name_H-M   'P 1'
#
loop_
_entity.id
_entity.type
_entity.pdbx_description
1 polymer ?
#
loop_
_entity_poly.entity_id
_entity_poly.type
_entity_poly.pdbx_seq_one_letter_code
_entity_poly.pdbx_strand_id
1 'polypeptide(L)'
;MTVTHEPYKRILPEADTAVLFIHGIVGTPNHFRDLIGLEDLVPENWSVHNILLEGHGGSVEDFSASSMKKWKAGVRSAFEELARTHDRVMVVGHSMGTLFALQLGVEFPDKIPQLFLLAVPLRTGVRLGMAWDCLRMVFGKLPEDHVLWKAAGVTPTRKIWKYLGWIPRFLELFREIFHTERILKDLKVPCVAYQSQKDELVRNSAGKVLECGGTMEVHNLDNSTHYFYAAEERQRVQQDFANCIIKISHD
;
A
#
# COMPACT_ATOMS: atom_id res chain seq x y z
N MET A 1 -17.94 -3.75 16.02
CA MET A 1 -16.72 -4.61 16.17
C MET A 1 -15.50 -3.71 16.09
N THR A 2 -14.59 -3.78 17.05
CA THR A 2 -13.30 -3.08 16.95
C THR A 2 -12.41 -3.91 16.01
N VAL A 3 -12.06 -3.32 14.87
CA VAL A 3 -11.10 -3.93 13.95
C VAL A 3 -9.71 -3.71 14.54
N THR A 4 -8.96 -4.76 14.77
CA THR A 4 -7.56 -4.67 15.20
C THR A 4 -6.66 -4.38 14.00
N HIS A 5 -5.74 -3.44 14.14
CA HIS A 5 -4.82 -3.02 13.09
C HIS A 5 -3.40 -3.44 13.47
N GLU A 6 -3.15 -4.74 13.50
CA GLU A 6 -1.87 -5.27 13.95
C GLU A 6 -0.94 -5.57 12.77
N PRO A 7 0.37 -5.26 12.89
CA PRO A 7 1.35 -5.73 11.91
C PRO A 7 1.45 -7.25 11.99
N TYR A 8 1.84 -7.87 10.88
CA TYR A 8 2.18 -9.29 10.86
C TYR A 8 3.65 -9.49 10.51
N LYS A 9 4.33 -10.31 11.28
CA LYS A 9 5.75 -10.59 11.08
C LYS A 9 6.04 -12.07 11.29
N ARG A 10 6.57 -12.73 10.24
CA ARG A 10 7.11 -14.09 10.27
C ARG A 10 8.52 -14.04 9.67
N ILE A 11 9.53 -14.16 10.49
CA ILE A 11 10.93 -14.15 10.06
C ILE A 11 11.52 -15.55 10.22
N LEU A 12 12.00 -16.09 9.12
CA LEU A 12 12.62 -17.41 9.03
C LEU A 12 14.11 -17.20 8.74
N PRO A 13 15.00 -17.53 9.67
CA PRO A 13 16.44 -17.30 9.51
C PRO A 13 17.08 -18.04 8.31
N GLU A 14 16.48 -19.16 7.91
CA GLU A 14 16.92 -20.01 6.79
C GLU A 14 16.28 -19.63 5.44
N ALA A 15 15.33 -18.70 5.43
CA ALA A 15 14.73 -18.25 4.18
C ALA A 15 15.70 -17.34 3.40
N ASP A 16 15.82 -17.55 2.11
CA ASP A 16 16.58 -16.68 1.20
C ASP A 16 15.76 -15.48 0.71
N THR A 17 14.42 -15.59 0.79
CA THR A 17 13.48 -14.61 0.26
C THR A 17 12.50 -14.13 1.32
N ALA A 18 12.18 -12.84 1.27
CA ALA A 18 11.17 -12.20 2.11
C ALA A 18 10.19 -11.38 1.28
N VAL A 19 9.01 -11.10 1.88
CA VAL A 19 8.03 -10.14 1.34
C VAL A 19 7.79 -9.03 2.36
N LEU A 20 7.88 -7.78 1.90
CA LEU A 20 7.53 -6.59 2.66
C LEU A 20 6.23 -5.99 2.11
N PHE A 21 5.19 -5.89 2.96
CA PHE A 21 3.93 -5.23 2.64
C PHE A 21 3.86 -3.84 3.26
N ILE A 22 3.47 -2.83 2.46
CA ILE A 22 3.43 -1.42 2.86
C ILE A 22 2.07 -0.83 2.51
N HIS A 23 1.24 -0.55 3.53
CA HIS A 23 -0.10 0.01 3.34
C HIS A 23 -0.09 1.51 2.99
N GLY A 24 -1.27 2.04 2.60
CA GLY A 24 -1.48 3.42 2.23
C GLY A 24 -1.65 4.40 3.40
N ILE A 25 -1.79 5.69 3.08
CA ILE A 25 -2.13 6.73 4.06
C ILE A 25 -3.51 6.44 4.66
N VAL A 26 -3.66 6.63 5.97
CA VAL A 26 -4.87 6.27 6.74
C VAL A 26 -5.27 4.80 6.55
N GLY A 27 -4.39 3.97 5.98
CA GLY A 27 -4.60 2.53 5.74
C GLY A 27 -4.12 1.65 6.89
N THR A 28 -4.10 0.34 6.64
CA THR A 28 -3.81 -0.68 7.64
C THR A 28 -3.21 -1.92 6.99
N PRO A 29 -2.42 -2.75 7.72
CA PRO A 29 -1.95 -4.05 7.23
C PRO A 29 -3.07 -4.99 6.77
N ASN A 30 -4.28 -4.86 7.33
CA ASN A 30 -5.44 -5.66 6.97
C ASN A 30 -5.81 -5.54 5.48
N HIS A 31 -5.33 -4.50 4.78
CA HIS A 31 -5.54 -4.37 3.35
C HIS A 31 -5.04 -5.62 2.59
N PHE A 32 -3.85 -6.10 2.94
CA PHE A 32 -3.24 -7.22 2.25
C PHE A 32 -3.76 -8.58 2.68
N ARG A 33 -4.28 -8.70 3.90
CA ARG A 33 -4.89 -9.92 4.44
C ARG A 33 -6.39 -9.98 4.15
N ASP A 34 -7.16 -9.03 4.67
CA ASP A 34 -8.62 -9.13 4.75
C ASP A 34 -9.34 -8.58 3.50
N LEU A 35 -8.74 -7.61 2.78
CA LEU A 35 -9.40 -6.99 1.62
C LEU A 35 -9.01 -7.66 0.32
N ILE A 36 -7.72 -7.92 0.09
CA ILE A 36 -7.25 -8.52 -1.16
C ILE A 36 -6.73 -9.96 -1.00
N GLY A 37 -6.28 -10.38 0.19
CA GLY A 37 -5.85 -11.75 0.46
C GLY A 37 -4.51 -12.12 -0.17
N LEU A 38 -3.53 -11.20 -0.25
CA LEU A 38 -2.20 -11.48 -0.78
C LEU A 38 -1.25 -12.05 0.28
N GLU A 39 -1.43 -11.66 1.55
CA GLU A 39 -0.57 -12.12 2.65
C GLU A 39 -0.62 -13.65 2.79
N ASP A 40 -1.81 -14.24 2.65
CA ASP A 40 -2.03 -15.68 2.78
C ASP A 40 -1.46 -16.50 1.61
N LEU A 41 -1.09 -15.85 0.50
CA LEU A 41 -0.49 -16.49 -0.67
C LEU A 41 1.03 -16.59 -0.59
N VAL A 42 1.65 -15.95 0.41
CA VAL A 42 3.11 -15.99 0.56
C VAL A 42 3.52 -17.37 1.07
N PRO A 43 4.47 -18.06 0.41
CA PRO A 43 4.92 -19.40 0.79
C PRO A 43 5.35 -19.49 2.26
N GLU A 44 5.09 -20.63 2.88
CA GLU A 44 5.43 -20.84 4.29
C GLU A 44 6.93 -20.77 4.56
N ASN A 45 7.76 -21.08 3.57
CA ASN A 45 9.22 -21.01 3.64
C ASN A 45 9.80 -19.63 3.30
N TRP A 46 8.98 -18.59 3.09
CA TRP A 46 9.41 -17.20 2.93
C TRP A 46 9.15 -16.40 4.20
N SER A 47 9.99 -15.42 4.46
CA SER A 47 9.73 -14.43 5.51
C SER A 47 8.68 -13.41 5.05
N VAL A 48 7.88 -12.92 6.00
CA VAL A 48 6.84 -11.90 5.76
C VAL A 48 6.96 -10.79 6.79
N HIS A 49 6.88 -9.55 6.33
CA HIS A 49 6.70 -8.40 7.20
C HIS A 49 5.62 -7.48 6.60
N ASN A 50 4.41 -7.54 7.16
CA ASN A 50 3.31 -6.63 6.85
C ASN A 50 3.30 -5.54 7.93
N ILE A 51 3.84 -4.37 7.59
CA ILE A 51 4.12 -3.31 8.57
C ILE A 51 2.88 -2.49 8.88
N LEU A 52 2.82 -1.96 10.11
CA LEU A 52 1.91 -0.88 10.50
C LEU A 52 2.74 0.41 10.62
N LEU A 53 2.42 1.41 9.80
CA LEU A 53 3.11 2.70 9.79
C LEU A 53 2.79 3.49 11.07
N GLU A 54 3.75 4.24 11.59
CA GLU A 54 3.59 5.02 12.81
C GLU A 54 2.37 5.95 12.75
N GLY A 55 1.60 6.00 13.84
CA GLY A 55 0.38 6.79 13.95
C GLY A 55 -0.85 6.18 13.27
N HIS A 56 -0.71 5.04 12.58
CA HIS A 56 -1.83 4.23 12.11
C HIS A 56 -2.22 3.18 13.16
N GLY A 57 -3.43 2.67 13.09
CA GLY A 57 -3.97 1.75 14.08
C GLY A 57 -4.53 2.43 15.34
N GLY A 58 -4.31 3.73 15.52
CA GLY A 58 -4.67 4.51 16.70
C GLY A 58 -5.73 5.58 16.44
N SER A 59 -5.60 6.70 17.16
CA SER A 59 -6.51 7.86 17.10
C SER A 59 -6.15 8.83 15.97
N VAL A 60 -7.04 9.79 15.74
CA VAL A 60 -6.80 10.93 14.82
C VAL A 60 -5.58 11.73 15.24
N GLU A 61 -5.32 11.83 16.55
CA GLU A 61 -4.17 12.54 17.12
C GLU A 61 -2.86 11.79 16.89
N ASP A 62 -2.86 10.46 17.01
CA ASP A 62 -1.67 9.64 16.77
C ASP A 62 -1.23 9.78 15.31
N PHE A 63 -2.19 9.75 14.37
CA PHE A 63 -1.89 10.00 12.96
C PHE A 63 -1.35 11.43 12.74
N SER A 64 -1.95 12.44 13.39
CA SER A 64 -1.49 13.84 13.28
C SER A 64 -0.06 14.04 13.82
N ALA A 65 0.34 13.27 14.83
CA ALA A 65 1.67 13.33 15.46
C ALA A 65 2.77 12.62 14.65
N SER A 66 2.40 11.83 13.64
CA SER A 66 3.35 11.18 12.74
C SER A 66 3.81 12.12 11.62
N SER A 67 4.55 11.61 10.64
CA SER A 67 5.02 12.39 9.47
C SER A 67 5.50 11.48 8.35
N MET A 68 5.58 12.02 7.13
CA MET A 68 6.19 11.33 5.99
C MET A 68 7.62 10.87 6.29
N LYS A 69 8.40 11.71 6.99
CA LYS A 69 9.77 11.36 7.41
C LYS A 69 9.80 10.11 8.29
N LYS A 70 8.90 10.01 9.26
CA LYS A 70 8.81 8.85 10.15
C LYS A 70 8.33 7.61 9.40
N TRP A 71 7.35 7.75 8.51
CA TRP A 71 6.87 6.64 7.68
C TRP A 71 7.97 6.10 6.77
N LYS A 72 8.70 6.98 6.07
CA LYS A 72 9.85 6.57 5.25
C LYS A 72 10.93 5.88 6.07
N ALA A 73 11.25 6.42 7.24
CA ALA A 73 12.25 5.81 8.13
C ALA A 73 11.80 4.42 8.61
N GLY A 74 10.52 4.24 8.95
CA GLY A 74 9.96 2.96 9.36
C GLY A 74 9.99 1.92 8.23
N VAL A 75 9.56 2.30 7.03
CA VAL A 75 9.62 1.45 5.83
C VAL A 75 11.06 1.05 5.52
N ARG A 76 11.97 2.02 5.51
CA ARG A 76 13.40 1.77 5.25
C ARG A 76 13.99 0.81 6.27
N SER A 77 13.73 1.03 7.56
CA SER A 77 14.20 0.15 8.64
C SER A 77 13.68 -1.28 8.49
N ALA A 78 12.40 -1.45 8.15
CA ALA A 78 11.80 -2.76 7.92
C ALA A 78 12.41 -3.46 6.71
N PHE A 79 12.66 -2.74 5.61
CA PHE A 79 13.33 -3.27 4.43
C PHE A 79 14.77 -3.67 4.72
N GLU A 80 15.57 -2.79 5.35
CA GLU A 80 16.97 -3.05 5.69
C GLU A 80 17.12 -4.22 6.67
N GLU A 81 16.18 -4.39 7.60
CA GLU A 81 16.13 -5.57 8.47
C GLU A 81 16.03 -6.86 7.67
N LEU A 82 15.10 -6.92 6.69
CA LEU A 82 14.94 -8.07 5.81
C LEU A 82 16.15 -8.26 4.89
N ALA A 83 16.62 -7.19 4.25
CA ALA A 83 17.74 -7.24 3.29
C ALA A 83 19.09 -7.64 3.90
N ARG A 84 19.23 -7.56 5.23
CA ARG A 84 20.45 -8.06 5.93
C ARG A 84 20.49 -9.57 6.03
N THR A 85 19.35 -10.23 6.09
CA THR A 85 19.23 -11.68 6.37
C THR A 85 18.68 -12.47 5.18
N HIS A 86 18.17 -11.78 4.13
CA HIS A 86 17.61 -12.40 2.95
C HIS A 86 18.32 -11.88 1.70
N ASP A 87 18.49 -12.75 0.72
CA ASP A 87 19.10 -12.40 -0.55
C ASP A 87 18.15 -11.54 -1.39
N ARG A 88 16.85 -11.81 -1.29
CA ARG A 88 15.79 -11.19 -2.08
C ARG A 88 14.66 -10.70 -1.19
N VAL A 89 14.15 -9.49 -1.46
CA VAL A 89 12.99 -8.91 -0.77
C VAL A 89 11.99 -8.42 -1.82
N MET A 90 10.90 -9.16 -2.03
CA MET A 90 9.76 -8.68 -2.81
C MET A 90 9.06 -7.57 -2.04
N VAL A 91 8.72 -6.45 -2.71
CA VAL A 91 8.02 -5.34 -2.04
C VAL A 91 6.63 -5.14 -2.64
N VAL A 92 5.64 -5.15 -1.78
CA VAL A 92 4.22 -4.98 -2.12
C VAL A 92 3.71 -3.68 -1.51
N GLY A 93 3.15 -2.80 -2.33
CA GLY A 93 2.64 -1.52 -1.87
C GLY A 93 1.17 -1.31 -2.25
N HIS A 94 0.44 -0.60 -1.37
CA HIS A 94 -0.89 -0.07 -1.67
C HIS A 94 -0.92 1.44 -1.49
N SER A 95 -1.49 2.18 -2.45
CA SER A 95 -1.67 3.63 -2.38
C SER A 95 -0.35 4.35 -2.02
N MET A 96 -0.27 5.15 -0.95
CA MET A 96 0.97 5.79 -0.50
C MET A 96 2.13 4.78 -0.34
N GLY A 97 1.87 3.55 0.09
CA GLY A 97 2.89 2.51 0.25
C GLY A 97 3.60 2.16 -1.06
N THR A 98 2.95 2.36 -2.21
CA THR A 98 3.57 2.16 -3.53
C THR A 98 4.68 3.18 -3.81
N LEU A 99 4.55 4.41 -3.29
CA LEU A 99 5.59 5.44 -3.44
C LEU A 99 6.88 5.00 -2.75
N PHE A 100 6.77 4.43 -1.56
CA PHE A 100 7.91 3.90 -0.83
C PHE A 100 8.50 2.67 -1.51
N ALA A 101 7.64 1.76 -2.02
CA ALA A 101 8.08 0.59 -2.77
C ALA A 101 8.88 0.99 -4.03
N LEU A 102 8.41 1.98 -4.80
CA LEU A 102 9.11 2.51 -5.97
C LEU A 102 10.47 3.12 -5.61
N GLN A 103 10.55 3.87 -4.51
CA GLN A 103 11.81 4.47 -4.04
C GLN A 103 12.81 3.40 -3.61
N LEU A 104 12.35 2.37 -2.88
CA LEU A 104 13.19 1.23 -2.53
C LEU A 104 13.69 0.50 -3.79
N GLY A 105 12.83 0.30 -4.81
CA GLY A 105 13.20 -0.33 -6.08
C GLY A 105 14.26 0.44 -6.85
N VAL A 106 14.25 1.78 -6.79
CA VAL A 106 15.31 2.61 -7.38
C VAL A 106 16.60 2.52 -6.56
N GLU A 107 16.50 2.48 -5.24
CA GLU A 107 17.66 2.53 -4.34
C GLU A 107 18.36 1.16 -4.18
N PHE A 108 17.59 0.05 -4.19
CA PHE A 108 18.07 -1.31 -3.93
C PHE A 108 17.73 -2.31 -5.05
N PRO A 109 18.05 -2.01 -6.33
CA PRO A 109 17.63 -2.84 -7.46
C PRO A 109 18.16 -4.28 -7.39
N ASP A 110 19.33 -4.50 -6.79
CA ASP A 110 19.96 -5.84 -6.68
C ASP A 110 19.29 -6.71 -5.58
N LYS A 111 18.55 -6.11 -4.66
CA LYS A 111 17.87 -6.81 -3.56
C LYS A 111 16.37 -7.03 -3.81
N ILE A 112 15.79 -6.29 -4.73
CA ILE A 112 14.34 -6.33 -5.00
C ILE A 112 14.11 -7.03 -6.35
N PRO A 113 13.70 -8.31 -6.37
CA PRO A 113 13.46 -9.04 -7.61
C PRO A 113 12.16 -8.57 -8.30
N GLN A 114 11.19 -8.06 -7.54
CA GLN A 114 9.85 -7.69 -8.04
C GLN A 114 9.18 -6.65 -7.13
N LEU A 115 8.55 -5.65 -7.75
CA LEU A 115 7.56 -4.79 -7.11
C LEU A 115 6.15 -5.21 -7.51
N PHE A 116 5.21 -5.23 -6.54
CA PHE A 116 3.79 -5.48 -6.77
C PHE A 116 2.97 -4.33 -6.18
N LEU A 117 2.32 -3.53 -7.03
CA LEU A 117 1.79 -2.23 -6.67
C LEU A 117 0.28 -2.15 -6.92
N LEU A 118 -0.45 -1.65 -5.93
CA LEU A 118 -1.90 -1.49 -5.97
C LEU A 118 -2.26 0.00 -5.80
N ALA A 119 -3.03 0.56 -6.73
CA ALA A 119 -3.54 1.93 -6.69
C ALA A 119 -2.43 2.99 -6.52
N VAL A 120 -1.46 3.01 -7.43
CA VAL A 120 -0.31 3.94 -7.40
C VAL A 120 -0.77 5.40 -7.56
N PRO A 121 -0.58 6.31 -6.56
CA PRO A 121 -1.26 7.60 -6.52
C PRO A 121 -0.51 8.73 -7.24
N LEU A 122 0.08 8.49 -8.43
CA LEU A 122 0.80 9.53 -9.18
C LEU A 122 -0.13 10.62 -9.74
N ARG A 123 -1.43 10.36 -9.78
CA ARG A 123 -2.48 11.35 -10.05
C ARG A 123 -3.61 11.11 -9.07
N THR A 124 -3.85 12.07 -8.20
CA THR A 124 -4.84 11.96 -7.12
C THR A 124 -6.07 12.83 -7.39
N GLY A 125 -7.19 12.48 -6.76
CA GLY A 125 -8.41 13.25 -6.78
C GLY A 125 -9.48 12.58 -5.96
N VAL A 126 -10.04 13.27 -4.97
CA VAL A 126 -11.11 12.73 -4.12
C VAL A 126 -12.45 12.89 -4.83
N ARG A 127 -13.16 11.76 -5.05
CA ARG A 127 -14.53 11.79 -5.54
C ARG A 127 -15.50 12.18 -4.40
N LEU A 128 -16.56 12.91 -4.73
CA LEU A 128 -17.55 13.38 -3.74
C LEU A 128 -18.16 12.24 -2.92
N GLY A 129 -18.36 11.07 -3.52
CA GLY A 129 -18.85 9.87 -2.82
C GLY A 129 -17.95 9.46 -1.65
N MET A 130 -16.65 9.38 -1.87
CA MET A 130 -15.67 9.05 -0.83
C MET A 130 -15.67 10.09 0.29
N ALA A 131 -15.69 11.38 -0.04
CA ALA A 131 -15.77 12.45 0.95
C ALA A 131 -17.05 12.33 1.81
N TRP A 132 -18.17 11.98 1.18
CA TRP A 132 -19.45 11.76 1.88
C TRP A 132 -19.38 10.54 2.80
N ASP A 133 -18.81 9.43 2.36
CA ASP A 133 -18.67 8.21 3.17
C ASP A 133 -17.70 8.42 4.34
N CYS A 134 -16.63 9.18 4.18
CA CYS A 134 -15.78 9.61 5.29
C CYS A 134 -16.56 10.44 6.33
N LEU A 135 -17.41 11.37 5.90
CA LEU A 135 -18.29 12.13 6.81
C LEU A 135 -19.28 11.21 7.53
N ARG A 136 -19.91 10.28 6.83
CA ARG A 136 -20.83 9.29 7.42
C ARG A 136 -20.11 8.42 8.45
N MET A 137 -18.87 8.03 8.18
CA MET A 137 -18.02 7.27 9.10
C MET A 137 -17.75 8.07 10.39
N VAL A 138 -17.33 9.35 10.26
CA VAL A 138 -17.07 10.25 11.40
C VAL A 138 -18.29 10.42 12.29
N PHE A 139 -19.48 10.51 11.70
CA PHE A 139 -20.73 10.67 12.46
C PHE A 139 -21.42 9.35 12.85
N GLY A 140 -20.80 8.21 12.57
CA GLY A 140 -21.35 6.88 12.88
C GLY A 140 -22.62 6.54 12.08
N LYS A 141 -22.72 7.06 10.84
CA LYS A 141 -23.84 6.82 9.92
C LYS A 141 -23.48 5.93 8.73
N LEU A 142 -22.23 5.45 8.66
CA LEU A 142 -21.79 4.51 7.65
C LEU A 142 -22.30 3.10 8.00
N PRO A 143 -22.86 2.31 7.05
CA PRO A 143 -23.26 0.94 7.29
C PRO A 143 -22.15 0.10 7.92
N GLU A 144 -22.49 -0.84 8.83
CA GLU A 144 -21.51 -1.62 9.58
C GLU A 144 -20.67 -2.55 8.68
N ASP A 145 -21.22 -3.00 7.56
CA ASP A 145 -20.58 -3.86 6.56
C ASP A 145 -19.76 -3.08 5.52
N HIS A 146 -19.73 -1.74 5.61
CA HIS A 146 -19.03 -0.93 4.64
C HIS A 146 -17.51 -1.16 4.69
N VAL A 147 -16.87 -1.30 3.52
CA VAL A 147 -15.45 -1.63 3.37
C VAL A 147 -14.51 -0.68 4.11
N LEU A 148 -14.87 0.59 4.24
CA LEU A 148 -14.06 1.59 4.93
C LEU A 148 -13.82 1.27 6.40
N TRP A 149 -14.69 0.54 7.09
CA TRP A 149 -14.44 0.12 8.47
C TRP A 149 -13.26 -0.85 8.60
N LYS A 150 -13.01 -1.67 7.56
CA LYS A 150 -11.87 -2.58 7.49
C LYS A 150 -10.61 -1.90 6.94
N ALA A 151 -10.81 -0.91 6.05
CA ALA A 151 -9.72 -0.25 5.34
C ALA A 151 -9.08 0.90 6.12
N ALA A 152 -9.85 1.62 6.95
CA ALA A 152 -9.37 2.78 7.69
C ALA A 152 -8.57 2.37 8.92
N GLY A 153 -7.29 2.69 8.90
CA GLY A 153 -6.34 2.44 9.99
C GLY A 153 -6.30 3.57 11.03
N VAL A 154 -7.39 4.33 11.19
CA VAL A 154 -7.49 5.37 12.22
C VAL A 154 -8.91 5.38 12.78
N THR A 155 -9.05 5.35 14.10
CA THR A 155 -10.34 5.44 14.78
C THR A 155 -10.93 6.84 14.61
N PRO A 156 -12.10 6.99 13.95
CA PRO A 156 -12.69 8.30 13.71
C PRO A 156 -13.22 8.95 14.99
N THR A 157 -13.26 10.29 15.00
CA THR A 157 -13.83 11.08 16.09
C THR A 157 -14.77 12.16 15.57
N ARG A 158 -15.85 12.46 16.30
CA ARG A 158 -16.76 13.57 15.98
C ARG A 158 -16.16 14.95 16.24
N LYS A 159 -14.99 15.03 16.88
CA LYS A 159 -14.27 16.27 17.13
C LYS A 159 -13.53 16.71 15.87
N ILE A 160 -14.26 17.28 14.91
CA ILE A 160 -13.77 17.57 13.54
C ILE A 160 -12.53 18.46 13.51
N TRP A 161 -12.32 19.35 14.49
CA TRP A 161 -11.13 20.19 14.57
C TRP A 161 -9.82 19.40 14.73
N LYS A 162 -9.86 18.16 15.25
CA LYS A 162 -8.69 17.30 15.39
C LYS A 162 -8.09 16.90 14.03
N TYR A 163 -8.92 16.84 12.99
CA TYR A 163 -8.48 16.55 11.61
C TYR A 163 -7.65 17.68 10.97
N LEU A 164 -7.60 18.88 11.58
CA LEU A 164 -6.70 19.94 11.13
C LEU A 164 -5.23 19.50 11.17
N GLY A 165 -4.86 18.63 12.12
CA GLY A 165 -3.53 18.03 12.19
C GLY A 165 -3.17 17.10 11.00
N TRP A 166 -4.16 16.69 10.19
CA TRP A 166 -3.95 15.86 9.01
C TRP A 166 -3.48 16.68 7.80
N ILE A 167 -3.78 17.98 7.75
CA ILE A 167 -3.43 18.85 6.62
C ILE A 167 -1.93 18.76 6.28
N PRO A 168 -0.99 18.89 7.23
CA PRO A 168 0.43 18.72 6.91
C PRO A 168 0.77 17.34 6.33
N ARG A 169 0.10 16.26 6.81
CA ARG A 169 0.33 14.88 6.33
C ARG A 169 -0.02 14.73 4.88
N PHE A 170 -1.16 15.29 4.45
CA PHE A 170 -1.56 15.27 3.04
C PHE A 170 -0.68 16.17 2.17
N LEU A 171 -0.23 17.33 2.68
CA LEU A 171 0.74 18.16 1.96
C LEU A 171 2.08 17.45 1.76
N GLU A 172 2.54 16.72 2.77
CA GLU A 172 3.72 15.86 2.68
C GLU A 172 3.53 14.75 1.65
N LEU A 173 2.33 14.11 1.60
CA LEU A 173 2.00 13.10 0.59
C LEU A 173 2.10 13.67 -0.83
N PHE A 174 1.55 14.85 -1.10
CA PHE A 174 1.65 15.46 -2.44
C PHE A 174 3.10 15.75 -2.86
N ARG A 175 3.95 16.18 -1.92
CA ARG A 175 5.38 16.34 -2.17
C ARG A 175 6.06 15.01 -2.50
N GLU A 176 5.67 13.96 -1.78
CA GLU A 176 6.21 12.61 -1.99
C GLU A 176 5.79 12.02 -3.34
N ILE A 177 4.54 12.23 -3.76
CA ILE A 177 4.05 11.87 -5.10
C ILE A 177 4.93 12.51 -6.18
N PHE A 178 5.15 13.83 -6.07
CA PHE A 178 5.96 14.58 -7.04
C PHE A 178 7.44 14.13 -7.06
N HIS A 179 7.99 13.82 -5.89
CA HIS A 179 9.34 13.25 -5.78
C HIS A 179 9.43 11.90 -6.48
N THR A 180 8.50 10.99 -6.18
CA THR A 180 8.49 9.63 -6.74
C THR A 180 8.31 9.65 -8.26
N GLU A 181 7.44 10.50 -8.80
CA GLU A 181 7.27 10.63 -10.25
C GLU A 181 8.59 10.97 -10.97
N ARG A 182 9.43 11.81 -10.37
CA ARG A 182 10.72 12.20 -10.95
C ARG A 182 11.74 11.09 -11.06
N ILE A 183 11.70 10.14 -10.11
CA ILE A 183 12.67 9.04 -10.06
C ILE A 183 12.21 7.79 -10.80
N LEU A 184 10.95 7.74 -11.29
CA LEU A 184 10.43 6.57 -12.02
C LEU A 184 11.30 6.17 -13.22
N LYS A 185 11.90 7.12 -13.92
CA LYS A 185 12.81 6.87 -15.05
C LYS A 185 14.06 6.07 -14.67
N ASP A 186 14.42 6.06 -13.38
CA ASP A 186 15.59 5.38 -12.85
C ASP A 186 15.24 3.97 -12.32
N LEU A 187 13.95 3.58 -12.37
CA LEU A 187 13.47 2.27 -11.95
C LEU A 187 13.91 1.19 -12.94
N LYS A 188 14.63 0.18 -12.44
CA LYS A 188 15.13 -0.96 -13.22
C LYS A 188 14.49 -2.29 -12.80
N VAL A 189 13.85 -2.29 -11.64
CA VAL A 189 13.22 -3.48 -11.07
C VAL A 189 11.93 -3.82 -11.83
N PRO A 190 11.66 -5.09 -12.15
CA PRO A 190 10.40 -5.54 -12.69
C PRO A 190 9.23 -5.12 -11.77
N CYS A 191 8.18 -4.58 -12.37
CA CYS A 191 7.06 -4.03 -11.62
C CYS A 191 5.73 -4.41 -12.25
N VAL A 192 4.82 -4.96 -11.45
CA VAL A 192 3.40 -5.17 -11.81
C VAL A 192 2.57 -4.17 -11.02
N ALA A 193 1.75 -3.39 -11.70
CA ALA A 193 0.92 -2.35 -11.11
C ALA A 193 -0.55 -2.50 -11.49
N TYR A 194 -1.45 -2.38 -10.52
CA TYR A 194 -2.90 -2.40 -10.73
C TYR A 194 -3.52 -1.04 -10.42
N GLN A 195 -4.36 -0.57 -11.35
CA GLN A 195 -5.12 0.68 -11.20
C GLN A 195 -6.62 0.40 -11.36
N SER A 196 -7.41 0.80 -10.37
CA SER A 196 -8.86 0.63 -10.39
C SER A 196 -9.56 1.77 -11.13
N GLN A 197 -10.42 1.46 -12.10
CA GLN A 197 -11.13 2.46 -12.91
C GLN A 197 -12.20 3.21 -12.09
N LYS A 198 -12.72 2.57 -11.03
CA LYS A 198 -13.71 3.18 -10.12
C LYS A 198 -13.05 3.74 -8.85
N ASP A 199 -11.72 3.84 -8.82
CA ASP A 199 -10.99 4.41 -7.69
C ASP A 199 -11.47 5.83 -7.35
N GLU A 200 -11.71 6.08 -6.07
CA GLU A 200 -12.25 7.35 -5.57
C GLU A 200 -11.14 8.33 -5.15
N LEU A 201 -9.89 7.88 -5.06
CA LEU A 201 -8.73 8.64 -4.57
C LEU A 201 -7.62 8.79 -5.61
N VAL A 202 -7.49 7.80 -6.51
CA VAL A 202 -6.47 7.78 -7.57
C VAL A 202 -7.14 7.90 -8.94
N ARG A 203 -6.67 8.83 -9.76
CA ARG A 203 -7.22 9.04 -11.11
C ARG A 203 -6.64 8.02 -12.09
N ASN A 204 -7.44 7.55 -13.03
CA ASN A 204 -7.03 6.59 -14.07
C ASN A 204 -5.83 7.07 -14.91
N SER A 205 -5.63 8.38 -15.01
CA SER A 205 -4.45 8.96 -15.69
C SER A 205 -3.12 8.63 -15.00
N ALA A 206 -3.13 8.10 -13.77
CA ALA A 206 -1.92 7.62 -13.10
C ALA A 206 -1.29 6.44 -13.87
N GLY A 207 -2.09 5.54 -14.44
CA GLY A 207 -1.62 4.43 -15.27
C GLY A 207 -0.73 4.88 -16.43
N LYS A 208 -1.14 5.92 -17.15
CA LYS A 208 -0.35 6.48 -18.27
C LYS A 208 1.02 7.01 -17.85
N VAL A 209 1.15 7.51 -16.63
CA VAL A 209 2.44 7.97 -16.08
C VAL A 209 3.33 6.78 -15.76
N LEU A 210 2.74 5.70 -15.25
CA LEU A 210 3.46 4.47 -14.93
C LEU A 210 4.00 3.78 -16.19
N GLU A 211 3.23 3.74 -17.28
CA GLU A 211 3.64 3.17 -18.56
C GLU A 211 4.90 3.82 -19.15
N CYS A 212 5.26 5.02 -18.71
CA CYS A 212 6.52 5.66 -19.08
C CYS A 212 7.77 5.08 -18.38
N GLY A 213 7.60 4.25 -17.36
CA GLY A 213 8.68 3.53 -16.68
C GLY A 213 8.91 2.16 -17.34
N GLY A 214 9.91 2.01 -18.18
CA GLY A 214 10.14 0.90 -19.11
C GLY A 214 10.17 -0.54 -18.53
N THR A 215 10.04 -0.74 -17.21
CA THR A 215 10.01 -2.05 -16.55
C THR A 215 8.65 -2.36 -15.90
N MET A 216 7.63 -1.55 -16.20
CA MET A 216 6.35 -1.60 -15.50
C MET A 216 5.25 -2.18 -16.38
N GLU A 217 4.62 -3.24 -15.90
CA GLU A 217 3.41 -3.82 -16.45
C GLU A 217 2.19 -3.25 -15.70
N VAL A 218 1.32 -2.51 -16.39
CA VAL A 218 0.17 -1.83 -15.80
C VAL A 218 -1.13 -2.50 -16.19
N HIS A 219 -1.92 -2.93 -15.21
CA HIS A 219 -3.22 -3.55 -15.39
C HIS A 219 -4.34 -2.67 -14.85
N ASN A 220 -5.48 -2.68 -15.55
CA ASN A 220 -6.70 -1.99 -15.11
C ASN A 220 -7.70 -2.98 -14.48
N LEU A 221 -8.37 -2.51 -13.41
CA LEU A 221 -9.48 -3.17 -12.75
C LEU A 221 -10.74 -2.34 -12.99
N ASP A 222 -11.65 -2.82 -13.83
CA ASP A 222 -12.79 -2.04 -14.34
C ASP A 222 -13.92 -1.89 -13.30
N ASN A 223 -14.01 -2.85 -12.36
CA ASN A 223 -15.10 -2.93 -11.39
C ASN A 223 -14.67 -2.71 -9.93
N SER A 224 -13.38 -2.61 -9.69
CA SER A 224 -12.81 -2.35 -8.37
C SER A 224 -12.70 -0.87 -8.05
N THR A 225 -12.67 -0.55 -6.75
CA THR A 225 -12.45 0.80 -6.21
C THR A 225 -11.10 0.86 -5.49
N HIS A 226 -10.87 1.89 -4.67
CA HIS A 226 -9.62 2.03 -3.91
C HIS A 226 -9.43 0.92 -2.85
N TYR A 227 -10.52 0.45 -2.25
CA TYR A 227 -10.50 -0.54 -1.16
C TYR A 227 -11.35 -1.78 -1.43
N PHE A 228 -12.20 -1.75 -2.43
CA PHE A 228 -13.04 -2.89 -2.82
C PHE A 228 -12.51 -3.51 -4.10
N TYR A 229 -12.36 -4.83 -4.09
CA TYR A 229 -11.96 -5.62 -5.25
C TYR A 229 -13.12 -6.53 -5.68
N ALA A 230 -13.58 -6.37 -6.92
CA ALA A 230 -14.58 -7.27 -7.51
C ALA A 230 -14.02 -8.70 -7.56
N ALA A 231 -14.84 -9.71 -7.32
CA ALA A 231 -14.39 -11.09 -7.07
C ALA A 231 -13.45 -11.63 -8.16
N GLU A 232 -13.82 -11.48 -9.43
CA GLU A 232 -13.01 -11.93 -10.56
C GLU A 232 -11.69 -11.17 -10.69
N GLU A 233 -11.72 -9.85 -10.46
CA GLU A 233 -10.54 -9.00 -10.52
C GLU A 233 -9.60 -9.29 -9.35
N ARG A 234 -10.15 -9.53 -8.16
CA ARG A 234 -9.37 -9.96 -6.98
C ARG A 234 -8.66 -11.28 -7.26
N GLN A 235 -9.36 -12.26 -7.84
CA GLN A 235 -8.77 -13.55 -8.20
C GLN A 235 -7.65 -13.40 -9.23
N ARG A 236 -7.81 -12.51 -10.24
CA ARG A 236 -6.76 -12.21 -11.22
C ARG A 236 -5.53 -11.60 -10.53
N VAL A 237 -5.71 -10.60 -9.66
CA VAL A 237 -4.60 -9.98 -8.90
C VAL A 237 -3.88 -11.02 -8.05
N GLN A 238 -4.62 -11.92 -7.38
CA GLN A 238 -4.07 -12.99 -6.57
C GLN A 238 -3.26 -14.00 -7.42
N GLN A 239 -3.78 -14.35 -8.61
CA GLN A 239 -3.08 -15.26 -9.52
C GLN A 239 -1.78 -14.64 -10.04
N ASP A 240 -1.79 -13.37 -10.43
CA ASP A 240 -0.59 -12.70 -10.92
C ASP A 240 0.44 -12.48 -9.79
N PHE A 241 -0.02 -12.26 -8.57
CA PHE A 241 0.85 -12.25 -7.40
C PHE A 241 1.52 -13.61 -7.17
N ALA A 242 0.76 -14.71 -7.26
CA ALA A 242 1.28 -16.07 -7.16
C ALA A 242 2.28 -16.38 -8.30
N ASN A 243 2.01 -15.91 -9.51
CA ASN A 243 2.93 -16.04 -10.65
C ASN A 243 4.26 -15.31 -10.40
N CYS A 244 4.23 -14.11 -9.79
CA CYS A 244 5.44 -13.39 -9.39
C CYS A 244 6.25 -14.19 -8.35
N ILE A 245 5.59 -14.79 -7.36
CA ILE A 245 6.22 -15.66 -6.35
C ILE A 245 6.92 -16.86 -7.01
N ILE A 246 6.20 -17.56 -7.91
CA ILE A 246 6.76 -18.71 -8.64
C ILE A 246 8.00 -18.31 -9.43
N LYS A 247 7.95 -17.18 -10.14
CA LYS A 247 9.10 -16.68 -10.90
C LYS A 247 10.29 -16.42 -9.99
N ILE A 248 10.11 -15.71 -8.88
CA ILE A 248 11.19 -15.43 -7.91
C ILE A 248 11.76 -16.72 -7.32
N SER A 249 10.94 -17.76 -7.11
CA SER A 249 11.40 -19.04 -6.55
C SER A 249 12.26 -19.87 -7.51
N HIS A 250 12.22 -19.58 -8.82
CA HIS A 250 12.96 -20.31 -9.85
C HIS A 250 14.20 -19.58 -10.34
N ASP A 251 14.34 -18.28 -10.03
CA ASP A 251 15.52 -17.45 -10.32
C ASP A 251 16.58 -17.57 -9.19
#